data_baa21642cc4565c146f1537a947b0c80
#
_entry.id   baa21642cc4565c146f1537a947b0c80
#
_cell.length_a   1.000
_cell.length_b   1.000
_cell.length_c   1.000
_cell.angle_alpha   90.00
_cell.angle_beta   90.00
_cell.angle_gamma   90.00
#
_symmetry.space_group_name_H-M   'P 1'
#
loop_
_entity.id
_entity.type
_entity.pdbx_description
1 polymer ?
#
loop_
_entity_poly.entity_id
_entity_poly.type
_entity_poly.pdbx_seq_one_letter_code
_entity_poly.pdbx_strand_id
1 'polypeptide(L)'
;MQFASYATGTRIQHLRKANGMTQEELAIRLNISDRHLRNLERGEEAPSIDLFVEITAIFNSTLDYLILGKTPSEQEELMKKKLYAKLRRIARSLDAVIDDL
;
A
#
# COMPACT_ATOMS: atom_id res chain seq x y z
N MET A 1 12.29 18.13 5.76
CA MET A 1 10.96 17.90 5.17
C MET A 1 9.95 17.71 6.29
N GLN A 2 8.87 18.46 6.28
CA GLN A 2 7.83 18.32 7.30
C GLN A 2 6.87 17.20 6.93
N PHE A 3 6.52 16.40 7.91
CA PHE A 3 5.50 15.37 7.73
C PHE A 3 4.11 16.03 7.65
N ALA A 4 3.37 15.75 6.58
CA ALA A 4 2.04 16.29 6.34
C ALA A 4 0.97 15.33 6.88
N SER A 5 0.68 15.40 8.18
CA SER A 5 -0.30 14.53 8.84
C SER A 5 -1.70 14.62 8.21
N TYR A 6 -2.09 15.81 7.77
CA TYR A 6 -3.37 16.01 7.11
C TYR A 6 -3.48 15.22 5.80
N ALA A 7 -2.45 15.30 4.96
CA ALA A 7 -2.44 14.58 3.69
C ALA A 7 -2.41 13.07 3.89
N THR A 8 -1.61 12.59 4.84
CA THR A 8 -1.58 11.17 5.20
C THR A 8 -2.93 10.69 5.72
N GLY A 9 -3.56 11.45 6.60
CA GLY A 9 -4.89 11.11 7.12
C GLY A 9 -5.94 11.02 6.02
N THR A 10 -5.91 11.94 5.07
CA THR A 10 -6.80 11.92 3.91
C THR A 10 -6.59 10.67 3.06
N ARG A 11 -5.34 10.24 2.88
CA ARG A 11 -5.02 9.03 2.13
C ARG A 11 -5.49 7.76 2.84
N ILE A 12 -5.36 7.71 4.16
CA ILE A 12 -5.89 6.61 4.96
C ILE A 12 -7.41 6.52 4.79
N GLN A 13 -8.10 7.65 4.91
CA GLN A 13 -9.55 7.72 4.72
C GLN A 13 -9.94 7.27 3.30
N HIS A 14 -9.19 7.70 2.30
CA HIS A 14 -9.44 7.30 0.91
C HIS A 14 -9.32 5.78 0.72
N LEU A 15 -8.26 5.17 1.26
CA LEU A 15 -8.08 3.72 1.20
C LEU A 15 -9.23 2.99 1.90
N ARG A 16 -9.61 3.47 3.07
CA ARG A 16 -10.71 2.88 3.84
C ARG A 16 -12.01 2.89 3.03
N LYS A 17 -12.39 4.05 2.51
CA LYS A 17 -13.62 4.21 1.72
C LYS A 17 -13.58 3.41 0.42
N ALA A 18 -12.43 3.39 -0.25
CA ALA A 18 -12.25 2.63 -1.49
C ALA A 18 -12.43 1.12 -1.26
N ASN A 19 -12.16 0.64 -0.06
CA ASN A 19 -12.35 -0.75 0.32
C ASN A 19 -13.69 -1.02 1.03
N GLY A 20 -14.59 -0.05 1.03
CA GLY A 20 -15.93 -0.20 1.58
C GLY A 20 -15.98 -0.36 3.10
N MET A 21 -14.97 0.12 3.81
CA MET A 21 -14.87 -0.03 5.26
C MET A 21 -15.39 1.21 5.99
N THR A 22 -16.10 0.98 7.10
CA THR A 22 -16.45 2.04 8.05
C THR A 22 -15.24 2.37 8.93
N GLN A 23 -15.27 3.53 9.60
CA GLN A 23 -14.23 3.86 10.58
C GLN A 23 -14.17 2.81 11.70
N GLU A 24 -15.34 2.35 12.18
CA GLU A 24 -15.40 1.32 13.22
C GLU A 24 -14.71 0.03 12.78
N GLU A 25 -14.98 -0.43 11.57
CA GLU A 25 -14.36 -1.64 11.04
C GLU A 25 -12.84 -1.53 10.97
N LEU A 26 -12.34 -0.41 10.47
CA LEU A 26 -10.89 -0.21 10.39
C LEU A 26 -10.26 -0.05 11.76
N ALA A 27 -10.92 0.67 12.68
CA ALA A 27 -10.43 0.81 14.04
C ALA A 27 -10.31 -0.53 14.75
N ILE A 28 -11.28 -1.42 14.58
CA ILE A 28 -11.23 -2.77 15.11
C ILE A 28 -10.04 -3.55 14.54
N ARG A 29 -9.85 -3.50 13.24
CA ARG A 29 -8.74 -4.21 12.58
C ARG A 29 -7.38 -3.69 13.01
N LEU A 30 -7.26 -2.39 13.26
CA LEU A 30 -6.02 -1.77 13.73
C LEU A 30 -5.85 -1.87 15.25
N ASN A 31 -6.87 -2.36 15.96
CA ASN A 31 -6.88 -2.43 17.42
C ASN A 31 -6.67 -1.06 18.08
N ILE A 32 -7.34 -0.04 17.55
CA ILE A 32 -7.34 1.33 18.09
C ILE A 32 -8.78 1.79 18.32
N SER A 33 -8.94 2.88 19.07
CA SER A 33 -10.26 3.46 19.29
C SER A 33 -10.76 4.18 18.05
N ASP A 34 -12.08 4.33 17.92
CA ASP A 34 -12.70 5.13 16.86
C ASP A 34 -12.19 6.56 16.91
N ARG A 35 -12.03 7.12 18.10
CA ARG A 35 -11.51 8.47 18.28
C ARG A 35 -10.10 8.60 17.75
N HIS A 36 -9.24 7.62 18.03
CA HIS A 36 -7.86 7.65 17.55
C HIS A 36 -7.83 7.61 16.02
N LEU A 37 -8.64 6.74 15.40
CA LEU A 37 -8.72 6.68 13.95
C LEU A 37 -9.27 7.97 13.35
N ARG A 38 -10.29 8.58 13.94
CA ARG A 38 -10.80 9.89 13.48
C ARG A 38 -9.71 10.94 13.52
N ASN A 39 -8.92 10.99 14.59
CA ASN A 39 -7.82 11.94 14.72
C ASN A 39 -6.74 11.72 13.67
N LEU A 40 -6.43 10.45 13.37
CA LEU A 40 -5.48 10.10 12.31
C LEU A 40 -6.01 10.56 10.94
N GLU A 41 -7.27 10.29 10.63
CA GLU A 41 -7.87 10.66 9.34
C GLU A 41 -8.00 12.17 9.17
N ARG A 42 -8.17 12.90 10.27
CA ARG A 42 -8.22 14.38 10.26
C ARG A 42 -6.83 15.03 10.25
N GLY A 43 -5.78 14.26 10.47
CA GLY A 43 -4.43 14.80 10.54
C GLY A 43 -4.09 15.46 11.88
N GLU A 44 -4.92 15.28 12.90
CA GLU A 44 -4.67 15.80 14.25
C GLU A 44 -3.60 14.99 14.98
N GLU A 45 -3.44 13.72 14.61
CA GLU A 45 -2.41 12.83 15.13
C GLU A 45 -1.71 12.15 13.96
N ALA A 46 -0.42 11.88 14.11
CA ALA A 46 0.33 11.09 13.15
C ALA A 46 0.30 9.61 13.54
N PRO A 47 0.19 8.68 12.57
CA PRO A 47 0.29 7.27 12.90
C PRO A 47 1.67 6.92 13.45
N SER A 48 1.72 5.99 14.39
CA SER A 48 2.99 5.37 14.78
C SER A 48 3.54 4.55 13.61
N ILE A 49 4.83 4.20 13.69
CA ILE A 49 5.44 3.33 12.68
C ILE A 49 4.69 2.01 12.58
N ASP A 50 4.31 1.42 13.72
CA ASP A 50 3.57 0.16 13.74
C ASP A 50 2.21 0.29 13.04
N LEU A 51 1.50 1.40 13.27
CA LEU A 51 0.23 1.65 12.58
C LEU A 51 0.43 1.83 11.07
N PHE A 52 1.47 2.54 10.65
CA PHE A 52 1.79 2.66 9.23
C PHE A 52 1.96 1.29 8.57
N VAL A 53 2.73 0.41 9.22
CA VAL A 53 2.98 -0.94 8.69
C VAL A 53 1.68 -1.74 8.62
N GLU A 54 0.85 -1.70 9.64
CA GLU A 54 -0.43 -2.40 9.65
C GLU A 54 -1.39 -1.87 8.57
N ILE A 55 -1.46 -0.56 8.39
CA ILE A 55 -2.32 0.05 7.36
C ILE A 55 -1.86 -0.38 5.97
N THR A 56 -0.55 -0.35 5.70
CA THR A 56 -0.04 -0.79 4.40
C THR A 56 -0.34 -2.26 4.14
N ALA A 57 -0.25 -3.09 5.17
CA ALA A 57 -0.57 -4.52 5.04
C ALA A 57 -2.05 -4.77 4.77
N ILE A 58 -2.94 -4.07 5.49
CA ILE A 58 -4.40 -4.24 5.33
C ILE A 58 -4.85 -3.86 3.92
N PHE A 59 -4.33 -2.75 3.40
CA PHE A 59 -4.76 -2.20 2.10
C PHE A 59 -3.84 -2.57 0.94
N ASN A 60 -2.81 -3.36 1.18
CA ASN A 60 -1.79 -3.67 0.16
C ASN A 60 -1.25 -2.39 -0.48
N SER A 61 -0.98 -1.39 0.36
CA SER A 61 -0.47 -0.09 -0.03
C SER A 61 1.01 0.04 0.36
N THR A 62 1.58 1.23 0.17
CA THR A 62 2.98 1.49 0.48
C THR A 62 3.11 2.70 1.42
N LEU A 63 4.23 2.77 2.14
CA LEU A 63 4.57 3.94 2.94
C LEU A 63 4.75 5.18 2.06
N ASP A 64 5.33 5.01 0.87
CA ASP A 64 5.51 6.11 -0.09
C ASP A 64 4.17 6.74 -0.46
N TYR A 65 3.15 5.92 -0.70
CA TYR A 65 1.81 6.44 -0.96
C TYR A 65 1.24 7.18 0.25
N LEU A 66 1.31 6.58 1.45
CA LEU A 66 0.71 7.17 2.64
C LEU A 66 1.39 8.47 3.06
N ILE A 67 2.71 8.53 2.98
CA ILE A 67 3.50 9.67 3.46
C ILE A 67 3.68 10.73 2.39
N LEU A 68 3.98 10.34 1.16
CA LEU A 68 4.34 11.24 0.07
C LEU A 68 3.28 11.36 -1.02
N GLY A 69 2.28 10.47 -1.01
CA GLY A 69 1.27 10.42 -2.07
C GLY A 69 1.78 9.89 -3.39
N LYS A 70 2.95 9.25 -3.38
CA LYS A 70 3.56 8.74 -4.61
C LYS A 70 3.05 7.34 -4.92
N THR A 71 2.55 7.18 -6.13
CA THR A 71 2.30 5.87 -6.72
C THR A 71 3.54 5.40 -7.46
N PRO A 72 3.67 4.11 -7.80
CA PRO A 72 4.77 3.65 -8.64
C PRO A 72 4.85 4.49 -9.91
N SER A 73 6.05 4.98 -10.23
CA SER A 73 6.26 5.78 -11.45
C SER A 73 6.04 4.91 -12.69
N GLU A 74 5.77 5.55 -13.84
CA GLU A 74 5.67 4.84 -15.11
C GLU A 74 6.94 4.03 -15.41
N GLN A 75 8.10 4.53 -15.00
CA GLN A 75 9.36 3.82 -15.16
C GLN A 75 9.40 2.55 -14.32
N GLU A 76 8.94 2.60 -13.08
CA GLU A 76 8.86 1.42 -12.21
C GLU A 76 7.91 0.38 -12.78
N GLU A 77 6.75 0.82 -13.27
CA GLU A 77 5.79 -0.06 -13.93
C GLU A 77 6.39 -0.71 -15.18
N LEU A 78 7.10 0.07 -15.98
CA LEU A 78 7.77 -0.43 -17.19
C LEU A 78 8.85 -1.44 -16.83
N MET A 79 9.64 -1.18 -15.78
CA MET A 79 10.66 -2.11 -15.30
C MET A 79 10.05 -3.41 -14.81
N LYS A 80 8.93 -3.37 -14.09
CA LYS A 80 8.19 -4.56 -13.68
C LYS A 80 7.73 -5.38 -14.88
N LYS A 81 7.16 -4.74 -15.90
CA LYS A 81 6.73 -5.41 -17.13
C LYS A 81 7.89 -6.09 -17.83
N LYS A 82 9.04 -5.42 -17.92
CA LYS A 82 10.26 -6.00 -18.53
C LYS A 82 10.76 -7.21 -17.74
N LEU A 83 10.73 -7.10 -16.40
CA LEU A 83 11.15 -8.20 -15.54
C LEU A 83 10.24 -9.41 -15.71
N TYR A 84 8.93 -9.23 -15.69
CA TYR A 84 7.98 -10.33 -15.91
C TYR A 84 8.13 -10.98 -17.29
N ALA A 85 8.33 -10.17 -18.33
CA ALA A 85 8.58 -10.70 -19.68
C ALA A 85 9.86 -11.56 -19.72
N LYS A 86 10.92 -11.12 -19.03
CA LYS A 86 12.18 -11.84 -18.94
C LYS A 86 12.01 -13.17 -18.19
N LEU A 87 11.26 -13.16 -17.09
CA LEU A 87 10.96 -14.37 -16.32
C LEU A 87 10.15 -15.37 -17.12
N ARG A 88 9.17 -14.91 -17.91
CA ARG A 88 8.39 -15.79 -18.80
C ARG A 88 9.29 -16.43 -19.86
N ARG A 89 10.23 -15.67 -20.41
CA ARG A 89 11.17 -16.17 -21.42
C ARG A 89 12.06 -17.29 -20.84
N ILE A 90 12.54 -17.12 -19.62
CA ILE A 90 13.31 -18.12 -18.89
C ILE A 90 12.46 -19.38 -18.67
N ALA A 91 11.22 -19.21 -18.22
CA ALA A 91 10.31 -20.34 -18.00
C ALA A 91 10.06 -21.14 -19.28
N ARG A 92 9.86 -20.45 -20.42
CA ARG A 92 9.69 -21.11 -21.73
C ARG A 92 10.94 -21.88 -22.14
N SER A 93 12.13 -21.32 -21.89
CA SER A 93 13.40 -22.00 -22.20
C SER A 93 13.57 -23.28 -21.39
N LEU A 94 13.17 -23.27 -20.11
CA LEU A 94 13.18 -24.44 -19.25
C LEU A 94 12.22 -25.52 -19.74
N ASP A 95 11.00 -25.11 -20.15
CA ASP A 95 10.01 -26.03 -20.70
C ASP A 95 10.51 -26.67 -21.98
N ALA A 96 11.16 -25.92 -22.88
CA ALA A 96 11.74 -26.43 -24.10
C ALA A 96 12.85 -27.46 -23.83
N VAL A 97 13.68 -27.24 -22.81
CA VAL A 97 14.73 -28.20 -22.40
C VAL A 97 14.12 -29.48 -21.86
N ILE A 98 13.04 -29.36 -21.08
CA ILE A 98 12.33 -30.52 -20.54
C ILE A 98 11.69 -31.34 -21.66
N ASP A 99 11.10 -30.68 -22.65
CA ASP A 99 10.46 -31.36 -23.80
C ASP A 99 11.45 -32.10 -24.68
N ASP A 100 12.72 -31.70 -24.71
CA ASP A 100 13.79 -32.34 -25.46
C ASP A 100 14.38 -33.56 -24.72
N LEU A 101 14.01 -33.75 -23.49
CA LEU A 101 14.44 -34.92 -22.71
C LEU A 101 13.50 -36.10 -22.92
#